data_b24fc307d30f50e65aa20bf6221f5b08
#
_entry.id   b24fc307d30f50e65aa20bf6221f5b08
#
_cell.length_a   1.000
_cell.length_b   1.000
_cell.length_c   1.000
_cell.angle_alpha   90.00
_cell.angle_beta   90.00
_cell.angle_gamma   90.00
#
_symmetry.space_group_name_H-M   'P 1'
#
loop_
_entity.id
_entity.type
_entity.pdbx_description
1 polymer ?
#
loop_
_entity_poly.entity_id
_entity_poly.type
_entity_poly.pdbx_seq_one_letter_code
_entity_poly.pdbx_strand_id
1 'polypeptide(L)'
;LPDFTLPLRTTPSDDDLEEIYQLALQYQTVCATVSAGEEIRQETFPVSWDFSAIDQTTPGEYTAAGRIELPEGYAFGETVLQELQISVRVEEMPPAVITSIEQWYPYTDAFAVQQGSETEALEALFAASPYYLECYAENGTSYTAVVEWDFSGIDLNTVGLYHAIGKLTAPANTAFAEGIAFPEISIPVSVQAPGRPDINCF
;
A
#
# COMPACT_ATOMS: atom_id res chain seq x y z
N LEU A 1 -20.06 18.67 7.06
CA LEU A 1 -19.16 17.56 7.42
C LEU A 1 -17.72 17.94 7.08
N PRO A 2 -16.69 17.25 7.60
CA PRO A 2 -15.31 17.55 7.25
C PRO A 2 -15.02 17.25 5.76
N ASP A 3 -13.97 17.92 5.23
CA ASP A 3 -13.45 17.66 3.90
C ASP A 3 -12.31 16.63 4.01
N PHE A 4 -12.19 15.76 3.01
CA PHE A 4 -11.15 14.75 2.90
C PHE A 4 -10.27 14.99 1.68
N THR A 5 -9.00 14.64 1.78
CA THR A 5 -8.07 14.60 0.65
C THR A 5 -7.57 13.17 0.47
N LEU A 6 -7.77 12.64 -0.73
CA LEU A 6 -7.33 11.30 -1.11
C LEU A 6 -6.18 11.37 -2.11
N PRO A 7 -5.25 10.40 -2.08
CA PRO A 7 -4.22 10.29 -3.09
C PRO A 7 -4.81 9.88 -4.45
N LEU A 8 -4.30 10.49 -5.53
CA LEU A 8 -4.55 10.01 -6.88
C LEU A 8 -3.98 8.60 -7.05
N ARG A 9 -4.77 7.68 -7.57
CA ARG A 9 -4.42 6.27 -7.76
C ARG A 9 -4.52 5.87 -9.23
N THR A 10 -3.70 4.92 -9.66
CA THR A 10 -3.87 4.22 -10.94
C THR A 10 -4.95 3.13 -10.85
N THR A 11 -5.17 2.60 -9.66
CA THR A 11 -6.22 1.62 -9.33
C THR A 11 -6.87 2.04 -8.03
N PRO A 12 -8.20 2.12 -7.94
CA PRO A 12 -8.91 2.48 -6.71
C PRO A 12 -8.53 1.56 -5.53
N SER A 13 -8.53 2.11 -4.32
CA SER A 13 -8.26 1.39 -3.09
C SER A 13 -9.37 1.68 -2.07
N ASP A 14 -9.99 0.64 -1.54
CA ASP A 14 -10.98 0.78 -0.48
C ASP A 14 -10.37 1.25 0.83
N ASP A 15 -9.08 0.96 1.06
CA ASP A 15 -8.36 1.39 2.27
C ASP A 15 -8.28 2.93 2.36
N ASP A 16 -8.16 3.62 1.21
CA ASP A 16 -8.14 5.09 1.17
C ASP A 16 -9.51 5.69 1.53
N LEU A 17 -10.59 4.94 1.35
CA LEU A 17 -11.95 5.37 1.66
C LEU A 17 -12.38 5.02 3.10
N GLU A 18 -11.58 4.26 3.83
CA GLU A 18 -11.95 3.74 5.16
C GLU A 18 -12.31 4.86 6.14
N GLU A 19 -11.54 5.95 6.20
CA GLU A 19 -11.85 7.07 7.08
C GLU A 19 -13.18 7.75 6.73
N ILE A 20 -13.50 7.84 5.43
CA ILE A 20 -14.75 8.40 4.94
C ILE A 20 -15.91 7.46 5.28
N TYR A 21 -15.72 6.15 5.15
CA TYR A 21 -16.71 5.16 5.56
C TYR A 21 -16.97 5.21 7.06
N GLN A 22 -15.93 5.31 7.90
CA GLN A 22 -16.05 5.42 9.34
C GLN A 22 -16.78 6.70 9.76
N LEU A 23 -16.56 7.81 9.07
CA LEU A 23 -17.34 9.02 9.30
C LEU A 23 -18.81 8.82 8.92
N ALA A 24 -19.07 8.26 7.73
CA ALA A 24 -20.43 8.00 7.27
C ALA A 24 -21.23 7.10 8.23
N LEU A 25 -20.55 6.11 8.86
CA LEU A 25 -21.14 5.27 9.90
C LEU A 25 -21.59 6.06 11.14
N GLN A 26 -20.95 7.16 11.48
CA GLN A 26 -21.38 8.03 12.58
C GLN A 26 -22.63 8.82 12.24
N TYR A 27 -22.92 9.01 10.95
CA TYR A 27 -24.07 9.74 10.42
C TYR A 27 -25.07 8.81 9.70
N GLN A 28 -25.24 7.58 10.18
CA GLN A 28 -26.27 6.65 9.67
C GLN A 28 -27.69 7.08 9.99
N THR A 29 -27.85 8.03 10.91
CA THR A 29 -29.15 8.56 11.28
C THR A 29 -29.08 10.06 11.52
N VAL A 30 -30.18 10.74 11.25
CA VAL A 30 -30.37 12.16 11.57
C VAL A 30 -31.61 12.32 12.47
N CYS A 31 -31.49 13.21 13.45
CA CYS A 31 -32.63 13.60 14.27
C CYS A 31 -33.28 14.84 13.66
N ALA A 32 -34.54 14.79 13.36
CA ALA A 32 -35.30 15.89 12.80
C ALA A 32 -36.57 16.18 13.60
N THR A 33 -37.00 17.44 13.54
CA THR A 33 -38.28 17.86 14.11
C THR A 33 -39.42 17.55 13.10
N VAL A 34 -40.38 16.77 13.52
CA VAL A 34 -41.55 16.41 12.74
C VAL A 34 -42.75 17.19 13.29
N SER A 35 -43.53 17.80 12.38
CA SER A 35 -44.79 18.43 12.71
C SER A 35 -45.96 17.73 12.05
N ALA A 36 -46.98 17.39 12.81
CA ALA A 36 -48.24 16.82 12.34
C ALA A 36 -49.41 17.61 12.93
N GLY A 37 -49.88 18.59 12.17
CA GLY A 37 -50.83 19.58 12.70
C GLY A 37 -50.20 20.44 13.78
N GLU A 38 -50.76 20.42 14.98
CA GLU A 38 -50.25 21.17 16.17
C GLU A 38 -49.21 20.34 16.97
N GLU A 39 -49.06 19.06 16.65
CA GLU A 39 -48.08 18.19 17.35
C GLU A 39 -46.70 18.36 16.76
N ILE A 40 -45.70 18.61 17.64
CA ILE A 40 -44.29 18.72 17.29
C ILE A 40 -43.53 17.69 18.11
N ARG A 41 -42.73 16.86 17.42
CA ARG A 41 -41.87 15.84 18.05
C ARG A 41 -40.56 15.69 17.34
N GLN A 42 -39.58 15.08 18.01
CA GLN A 42 -38.32 14.71 17.39
C GLN A 42 -38.35 13.24 17.02
N GLU A 43 -37.88 12.95 15.80
CA GLU A 43 -37.74 11.59 15.31
C GLU A 43 -36.38 11.42 14.63
N THR A 44 -35.92 10.16 14.57
CA THR A 44 -34.66 9.79 13.95
C THR A 44 -34.93 9.06 12.64
N PHE A 45 -34.26 9.51 11.59
CA PHE A 45 -34.38 8.95 10.23
C PHE A 45 -33.06 8.34 9.78
N PRO A 46 -33.07 7.20 9.08
CA PRO A 46 -31.88 6.61 8.53
C PRO A 46 -31.32 7.45 7.38
N VAL A 47 -29.99 7.35 7.19
CA VAL A 47 -29.26 7.97 6.10
C VAL A 47 -28.59 6.86 5.27
N SER A 48 -28.84 6.86 3.98
CA SER A 48 -28.20 5.98 3.01
C SER A 48 -27.09 6.74 2.29
N TRP A 49 -25.85 6.24 2.36
CA TRP A 49 -24.68 6.88 1.76
C TRP A 49 -24.33 6.29 0.40
N ASP A 50 -24.01 7.16 -0.55
CA ASP A 50 -23.55 6.81 -1.89
C ASP A 50 -22.15 7.40 -2.12
N PHE A 51 -21.14 6.52 -2.31
CA PHE A 51 -19.75 6.86 -2.58
C PHE A 51 -19.36 6.66 -4.04
N SER A 52 -20.29 6.22 -4.89
CA SER A 52 -20.03 5.85 -6.28
C SER A 52 -19.51 7.00 -7.17
N ALA A 53 -19.74 8.24 -6.73
CA ALA A 53 -19.26 9.43 -7.42
C ALA A 53 -17.76 9.71 -7.20
N ILE A 54 -17.10 9.06 -6.24
CA ILE A 54 -15.69 9.30 -5.94
C ILE A 54 -14.82 8.49 -6.90
N ASP A 55 -14.16 9.19 -7.83
CA ASP A 55 -13.18 8.60 -8.75
C ASP A 55 -11.76 8.88 -8.26
N GLN A 56 -11.10 7.88 -7.66
CA GLN A 56 -9.74 7.97 -7.17
C GLN A 56 -8.69 8.01 -8.30
N THR A 57 -9.09 7.78 -9.54
CA THR A 57 -8.17 7.73 -10.69
C THR A 57 -8.07 9.04 -11.47
N THR A 58 -8.92 9.99 -11.15
CA THR A 58 -8.96 11.30 -11.80
C THR A 58 -8.86 12.41 -10.74
N PRO A 59 -7.93 13.36 -10.86
CA PRO A 59 -7.85 14.48 -9.94
C PRO A 59 -9.12 15.32 -10.00
N GLY A 60 -9.66 15.71 -8.86
CA GLY A 60 -10.88 16.51 -8.83
C GLY A 60 -11.53 16.61 -7.46
N GLU A 61 -12.64 17.36 -7.44
CA GLU A 61 -13.53 17.47 -6.29
C GLU A 61 -14.70 16.53 -6.48
N TYR A 62 -14.97 15.70 -5.49
CA TYR A 62 -16.03 14.72 -5.47
C TYR A 62 -16.90 14.90 -4.23
N THR A 63 -18.08 14.29 -4.23
CA THR A 63 -18.99 14.35 -3.11
C THR A 63 -19.59 12.98 -2.85
N ALA A 64 -19.43 12.47 -1.62
CA ALA A 64 -20.26 11.39 -1.15
C ALA A 64 -21.59 11.96 -0.65
N ALA A 65 -22.72 11.41 -1.13
CA ALA A 65 -24.05 11.88 -0.84
C ALA A 65 -24.74 10.98 0.18
N GLY A 66 -25.18 11.56 1.29
CA GLY A 66 -26.01 10.88 2.31
C GLY A 66 -27.46 11.29 2.19
N ARG A 67 -28.33 10.41 1.71
CA ARG A 67 -29.75 10.66 1.55
C ARG A 67 -30.52 10.25 2.79
N ILE A 68 -31.38 11.17 3.29
CA ILE A 68 -32.26 10.89 4.41
C ILE A 68 -33.45 10.09 3.89
N GLU A 69 -33.68 8.90 4.45
CA GLU A 69 -34.78 8.03 4.07
C GLU A 69 -36.02 8.34 4.90
N LEU A 70 -37.06 8.80 4.25
CA LEU A 70 -38.33 9.07 4.92
C LEU A 70 -39.29 7.86 4.79
N PRO A 71 -39.91 7.45 5.90
CA PRO A 71 -41.00 6.46 5.86
C PRO A 71 -42.22 6.96 5.06
N GLU A 72 -43.08 6.05 4.68
CA GLU A 72 -44.34 6.38 4.02
C GLU A 72 -45.19 7.33 4.88
N GLY A 73 -45.71 8.39 4.27
CA GLY A 73 -46.51 9.41 4.92
C GLY A 73 -45.70 10.61 5.46
N TYR A 74 -44.39 10.59 5.35
CA TYR A 74 -43.51 11.75 5.68
C TYR A 74 -43.12 12.52 4.43
N ALA A 75 -42.90 13.80 4.57
CA ALA A 75 -42.39 14.66 3.52
C ALA A 75 -41.41 15.70 4.09
N PHE A 76 -40.42 16.10 3.32
CA PHE A 76 -39.53 17.21 3.70
C PHE A 76 -40.30 18.52 3.68
N GLY A 77 -40.04 19.37 4.70
CA GLY A 77 -40.45 20.76 4.68
C GLY A 77 -39.66 21.56 3.63
N GLU A 78 -40.22 22.71 3.21
CA GLU A 78 -39.63 23.54 2.13
C GLU A 78 -38.20 24.03 2.39
N THR A 79 -37.76 24.12 3.64
CA THR A 79 -36.46 24.66 4.05
C THR A 79 -35.56 23.63 4.71
N VAL A 80 -35.88 22.35 4.63
CA VAL A 80 -35.14 21.27 5.31
C VAL A 80 -34.05 20.73 4.39
N LEU A 81 -32.85 20.54 4.96
CA LEU A 81 -31.76 19.84 4.30
C LEU A 81 -32.18 18.39 4.02
N GLN A 82 -32.16 17.99 2.75
CA GLN A 82 -32.58 16.64 2.30
C GLN A 82 -31.43 15.68 2.14
N GLU A 83 -30.20 16.21 2.04
CA GLU A 83 -28.97 15.45 1.84
C GLU A 83 -27.88 15.92 2.79
N LEU A 84 -27.06 14.99 3.21
CA LEU A 84 -25.75 15.24 3.83
C LEU A 84 -24.69 15.10 2.75
N GLN A 85 -23.59 15.83 2.86
CA GLN A 85 -22.51 15.77 1.89
C GLN A 85 -21.16 15.68 2.59
N ILE A 86 -20.29 14.82 2.09
CA ILE A 86 -18.88 14.73 2.46
C ILE A 86 -18.09 15.14 1.21
N SER A 87 -17.33 16.22 1.29
CA SER A 87 -16.46 16.67 0.20
C SER A 87 -15.18 15.85 0.19
N VAL A 88 -14.78 15.38 -1.00
CA VAL A 88 -13.58 14.58 -1.19
C VAL A 88 -12.78 15.17 -2.34
N ARG A 89 -11.53 15.56 -2.08
CA ARG A 89 -10.59 16.00 -3.11
C ARG A 89 -9.62 14.88 -3.43
N VAL A 90 -9.51 14.53 -4.71
CA VAL A 90 -8.49 13.61 -5.22
C VAL A 90 -7.39 14.43 -5.89
N GLU A 91 -6.15 14.30 -5.41
CA GLU A 91 -5.01 15.05 -5.92
C GLU A 91 -3.71 14.23 -5.90
N GLU A 92 -2.74 14.62 -6.72
CA GLU A 92 -1.41 14.07 -6.65
C GLU A 92 -0.79 14.45 -5.30
N MET A 93 -0.49 13.44 -4.49
CA MET A 93 0.26 13.66 -3.26
C MET A 93 1.76 13.53 -3.54
N PRO A 94 2.58 14.42 -2.98
CA PRO A 94 4.03 14.24 -3.09
C PRO A 94 4.40 12.88 -2.49
N PRO A 95 5.41 12.19 -3.07
CA PRO A 95 5.86 10.91 -2.54
C PRO A 95 6.31 11.07 -1.08
N ALA A 96 5.97 10.11 -0.24
CA ALA A 96 6.44 10.09 1.14
C ALA A 96 7.98 9.96 1.15
N VAL A 97 8.65 10.78 1.96
CA VAL A 97 10.11 10.81 2.00
C VAL A 97 10.60 9.82 3.05
N ILE A 98 11.29 8.77 2.61
CA ILE A 98 11.95 7.78 3.47
C ILE A 98 13.21 8.41 4.08
N THR A 99 13.25 8.52 5.40
CA THR A 99 14.34 9.16 6.14
C THR A 99 15.23 8.17 6.89
N SER A 100 14.77 6.95 7.10
CA SER A 100 15.57 5.88 7.70
C SER A 100 15.26 4.52 7.10
N ILE A 101 16.25 3.64 7.13
CA ILE A 101 16.19 2.28 6.63
C ILE A 101 16.64 1.38 7.77
N GLU A 102 15.96 0.25 7.95
CA GLU A 102 16.36 -0.77 8.91
C GLU A 102 17.78 -1.27 8.62
N GLN A 103 18.50 -1.66 9.67
CA GLN A 103 19.84 -2.20 9.50
C GLN A 103 19.78 -3.58 8.85
N TRP A 104 20.52 -3.75 7.75
CA TRP A 104 20.74 -5.06 7.17
C TRP A 104 21.62 -5.92 8.06
N TYR A 105 21.18 -7.15 8.34
CA TYR A 105 21.97 -8.17 9.01
C TYR A 105 22.48 -9.15 7.96
N PRO A 106 23.81 -9.29 7.78
CA PRO A 106 24.37 -10.13 6.75
C PRO A 106 23.93 -11.59 6.93
N TYR A 107 23.51 -12.18 5.84
CA TYR A 107 23.24 -13.62 5.77
C TYR A 107 24.56 -14.37 5.87
N THR A 108 24.63 -15.37 6.75
CA THR A 108 25.85 -16.16 6.97
C THR A 108 25.92 -17.39 6.07
N ASP A 109 24.78 -17.90 5.61
CA ASP A 109 24.70 -19.07 4.74
C ASP A 109 24.76 -18.67 3.27
N ALA A 110 25.67 -19.28 2.51
CA ALA A 110 25.81 -19.02 1.09
C ALA A 110 24.73 -19.77 0.29
N PHE A 111 24.13 -19.09 -0.69
CA PHE A 111 23.40 -19.79 -1.75
C PHE A 111 24.39 -20.62 -2.58
N ALA A 112 24.00 -21.86 -2.93
CA ALA A 112 24.84 -22.75 -3.69
C ALA A 112 24.31 -22.91 -5.11
N VAL A 113 25.19 -22.73 -6.11
CA VAL A 113 24.92 -23.02 -7.53
C VAL A 113 26.01 -23.90 -8.08
N GLN A 114 25.71 -24.65 -9.13
CA GLN A 114 26.74 -25.47 -9.81
C GLN A 114 27.53 -24.61 -10.80
N GLN A 115 28.81 -24.96 -10.96
CA GLN A 115 29.66 -24.41 -12.01
C GLN A 115 29.03 -24.65 -13.40
N GLY A 116 28.97 -23.62 -14.22
CA GLY A 116 28.35 -23.69 -15.57
C GLY A 116 26.83 -23.47 -15.54
N SER A 117 26.23 -23.10 -14.40
CA SER A 117 24.84 -22.67 -14.36
C SER A 117 24.65 -21.36 -15.12
N GLU A 118 23.47 -21.13 -15.64
CA GLU A 118 23.07 -19.85 -16.23
C GLU A 118 22.63 -18.86 -15.12
N THR A 119 22.63 -17.56 -15.42
CA THR A 119 22.24 -16.49 -14.47
C THR A 119 20.81 -16.67 -13.96
N GLU A 120 19.92 -17.18 -14.79
CA GLU A 120 18.52 -17.49 -14.45
C GLU A 120 18.39 -18.46 -13.27
N ALA A 121 19.40 -19.31 -13.03
CA ALA A 121 19.42 -20.20 -11.86
C ALA A 121 19.63 -19.41 -10.55
N LEU A 122 20.46 -18.36 -10.58
CA LEU A 122 20.59 -17.41 -9.46
C LEU A 122 19.31 -16.61 -9.26
N GLU A 123 18.76 -16.04 -10.32
CA GLU A 123 17.52 -15.27 -10.27
C GLU A 123 16.40 -16.08 -9.64
N ALA A 124 16.25 -17.36 -10.03
CA ALA A 124 15.24 -18.26 -9.47
C ALA A 124 15.46 -18.53 -7.97
N LEU A 125 16.73 -18.70 -7.53
CA LEU A 125 17.05 -18.90 -6.12
C LEU A 125 16.68 -17.68 -5.27
N PHE A 126 17.02 -16.47 -5.74
CA PHE A 126 16.74 -15.24 -5.03
C PHE A 126 15.25 -14.87 -5.07
N ALA A 127 14.56 -15.16 -6.18
CA ALA A 127 13.10 -15.00 -6.30
C ALA A 127 12.31 -15.91 -5.36
N ALA A 128 12.82 -17.13 -5.08
CA ALA A 128 12.18 -18.05 -4.14
C ALA A 128 12.25 -17.59 -2.67
N SER A 129 13.16 -16.66 -2.36
CA SER A 129 13.35 -16.10 -1.01
C SER A 129 13.52 -14.58 -1.11
N PRO A 130 12.45 -13.83 -1.42
CA PRO A 130 12.54 -12.39 -1.60
C PRO A 130 12.98 -11.70 -0.30
N TYR A 131 13.85 -10.73 -0.44
CA TYR A 131 14.38 -9.95 0.68
C TYR A 131 13.74 -8.57 0.73
N TYR A 132 13.39 -8.17 1.93
CA TYR A 132 12.74 -6.91 2.21
C TYR A 132 13.45 -6.20 3.35
N LEU A 133 13.46 -4.88 3.32
CA LEU A 133 13.88 -4.05 4.45
C LEU A 133 12.77 -3.08 4.82
N GLU A 134 12.54 -2.91 6.11
CA GLU A 134 11.65 -1.86 6.59
C GLU A 134 12.33 -0.50 6.46
N CYS A 135 11.54 0.43 5.95
CA CYS A 135 11.93 1.83 5.75
C CYS A 135 10.90 2.71 6.45
N TYR A 136 11.34 3.84 6.99
CA TYR A 136 10.47 4.72 7.75
C TYR A 136 10.50 6.13 7.16
N ALA A 137 9.32 6.69 6.97
CA ALA A 137 9.15 8.08 6.58
C ALA A 137 9.26 9.01 7.79
N GLU A 138 9.41 10.31 7.54
CA GLU A 138 9.54 11.34 8.58
C GLU A 138 8.35 11.35 9.56
N ASN A 139 7.15 11.03 9.08
CA ASN A 139 5.94 10.94 9.89
C ASN A 139 5.84 9.63 10.71
N GLY A 140 6.84 8.76 10.65
CA GLY A 140 6.88 7.47 11.35
C GLY A 140 6.14 6.33 10.64
N THR A 141 5.56 6.56 9.46
CA THR A 141 4.95 5.49 8.66
C THR A 141 6.03 4.53 8.16
N SER A 142 5.79 3.22 8.32
CA SER A 142 6.68 2.18 7.81
C SER A 142 6.29 1.75 6.40
N TYR A 143 7.30 1.44 5.60
CA TYR A 143 7.19 0.93 4.24
C TYR A 143 8.13 -0.25 4.06
N THR A 144 7.78 -1.17 3.16
CA THR A 144 8.62 -2.31 2.83
C THR A 144 9.33 -2.06 1.50
N ALA A 145 10.65 -1.93 1.52
CA ALA A 145 11.47 -1.82 0.32
C ALA A 145 11.94 -3.19 -0.14
N VAL A 146 11.87 -3.41 -1.45
CA VAL A 146 12.35 -4.65 -2.10
C VAL A 146 13.84 -4.51 -2.41
N VAL A 147 14.59 -5.60 -2.22
CA VAL A 147 15.99 -5.67 -2.64
C VAL A 147 16.08 -6.23 -4.05
N GLU A 148 16.62 -5.44 -4.98
CA GLU A 148 17.01 -5.89 -6.31
C GLU A 148 18.46 -6.36 -6.28
N TRP A 149 18.75 -7.49 -6.95
CA TRP A 149 20.07 -8.13 -6.86
C TRP A 149 20.88 -7.93 -8.12
N ASP A 150 22.16 -7.54 -7.93
CA ASP A 150 23.18 -7.49 -8.97
C ASP A 150 24.08 -8.72 -8.85
N PHE A 151 24.07 -9.55 -9.89
CA PHE A 151 24.86 -10.78 -10.02
C PHE A 151 26.09 -10.59 -10.91
N SER A 152 26.34 -9.40 -11.42
CA SER A 152 27.41 -9.13 -12.42
C SER A 152 28.82 -9.45 -11.90
N GLY A 153 29.03 -9.45 -10.58
CA GLY A 153 30.29 -9.81 -9.93
C GLY A 153 30.49 -11.32 -9.73
N ILE A 154 29.54 -12.18 -10.17
CA ILE A 154 29.58 -13.62 -9.95
C ILE A 154 30.03 -14.35 -11.23
N ASP A 155 31.20 -14.98 -11.20
CA ASP A 155 31.66 -15.85 -12.30
C ASP A 155 31.15 -17.28 -12.09
N LEU A 156 30.05 -17.61 -12.79
CA LEU A 156 29.44 -18.95 -12.72
C LEU A 156 30.28 -20.06 -13.37
N ASN A 157 31.33 -19.72 -14.10
CA ASN A 157 32.25 -20.70 -14.72
C ASN A 157 33.45 -21.04 -13.85
N THR A 158 33.64 -20.33 -12.74
CA THR A 158 34.78 -20.54 -11.83
C THR A 158 34.28 -20.90 -10.45
N VAL A 159 34.73 -22.04 -9.91
CA VAL A 159 34.42 -22.47 -8.54
C VAL A 159 34.98 -21.45 -7.56
N GLY A 160 34.12 -20.97 -6.63
CA GLY A 160 34.53 -19.94 -5.68
C GLY A 160 33.38 -19.44 -4.82
N LEU A 161 33.73 -18.51 -3.93
CA LEU A 161 32.76 -17.78 -3.11
C LEU A 161 32.68 -16.35 -3.66
N TYR A 162 31.51 -15.94 -4.02
CA TYR A 162 31.15 -14.63 -4.57
C TYR A 162 30.12 -13.96 -3.70
N HIS A 163 29.74 -12.73 -4.03
CA HIS A 163 28.69 -12.00 -3.35
C HIS A 163 27.71 -11.40 -4.35
N ALA A 164 26.44 -11.69 -4.18
CA ALA A 164 25.38 -10.93 -4.82
C ALA A 164 25.20 -9.60 -4.05
N ILE A 165 25.12 -8.50 -4.78
CA ILE A 165 24.98 -7.16 -4.19
C ILE A 165 23.55 -6.71 -4.31
N GLY A 166 22.95 -6.33 -3.19
CA GLY A 166 21.57 -5.86 -3.13
C GLY A 166 21.50 -4.34 -3.25
N LYS A 167 20.51 -3.86 -4.00
CA LYS A 167 20.15 -2.45 -4.11
C LYS A 167 18.68 -2.29 -3.72
N LEU A 168 18.40 -1.30 -2.88
CA LEU A 168 17.03 -0.99 -2.48
C LEU A 168 16.33 -0.15 -3.55
N THR A 169 15.11 -0.54 -3.87
CA THR A 169 14.17 0.25 -4.68
C THR A 169 13.13 0.86 -3.75
N ALA A 170 12.88 2.16 -3.92
CA ALA A 170 11.89 2.86 -3.12
C ALA A 170 10.49 2.25 -3.34
N PRO A 171 9.71 2.02 -2.28
CA PRO A 171 8.33 1.57 -2.40
C PRO A 171 7.47 2.52 -3.24
N ALA A 172 6.36 2.04 -3.77
CA ALA A 172 5.45 2.86 -4.55
C ALA A 172 5.03 4.13 -3.79
N ASN A 173 4.97 5.25 -4.49
CA ASN A 173 4.64 6.58 -3.94
C ASN A 173 5.57 7.05 -2.81
N THR A 174 6.81 6.57 -2.80
CA THR A 174 7.85 7.04 -1.88
C THR A 174 9.12 7.45 -2.62
N ALA A 175 9.97 8.22 -1.95
CA ALA A 175 11.31 8.56 -2.41
C ALA A 175 12.28 8.52 -1.23
N PHE A 176 13.53 8.13 -1.47
CA PHE A 176 14.56 8.22 -0.43
C PHE A 176 14.99 9.66 -0.23
N ALA A 177 15.18 10.07 1.02
CA ALA A 177 15.71 11.39 1.36
C ALA A 177 17.09 11.61 0.72
N GLU A 178 17.41 12.85 0.35
CA GLU A 178 18.75 13.21 -0.10
C GLU A 178 19.76 12.94 1.02
N GLY A 179 20.83 12.21 0.69
CA GLY A 179 21.90 11.87 1.64
C GLY A 179 21.55 10.74 2.63
N ILE A 180 20.43 10.02 2.43
CA ILE A 180 20.15 8.82 3.23
C ILE A 180 21.28 7.80 3.09
N ALA A 181 21.71 7.22 4.22
CA ALA A 181 22.72 6.16 4.22
C ALA A 181 22.04 4.81 3.89
N PHE A 182 22.45 4.19 2.80
CA PHE A 182 22.01 2.84 2.46
C PHE A 182 22.89 1.81 3.18
N PRO A 183 22.30 0.74 3.76
CA PRO A 183 23.08 -0.38 4.28
C PRO A 183 23.80 -1.09 3.11
N GLU A 184 24.97 -1.65 3.39
CA GLU A 184 25.64 -2.55 2.45
C GLU A 184 24.92 -3.91 2.48
N ILE A 185 24.18 -4.20 1.41
CA ILE A 185 23.39 -5.42 1.28
C ILE A 185 24.16 -6.39 0.42
N SER A 186 24.55 -7.54 1.00
CA SER A 186 25.23 -8.59 0.23
C SER A 186 24.88 -9.98 0.75
N ILE A 187 24.82 -10.95 -0.15
CA ILE A 187 24.60 -12.37 0.17
C ILE A 187 25.71 -13.19 -0.46
N PRO A 188 26.36 -14.09 0.28
CA PRO A 188 27.37 -14.96 -0.27
C PRO A 188 26.74 -16.00 -1.23
N VAL A 189 27.42 -16.25 -2.35
CA VAL A 189 27.05 -17.24 -3.38
C VAL A 189 28.23 -18.19 -3.59
N SER A 190 28.04 -19.47 -3.35
CA SER A 190 29.04 -20.52 -3.55
C SER A 190 28.84 -21.18 -4.91
N VAL A 191 29.75 -20.96 -5.86
CA VAL A 191 29.82 -21.70 -7.11
C VAL A 191 30.59 -22.99 -6.86
N GLN A 192 29.93 -24.13 -7.00
CA GLN A 192 30.47 -25.44 -6.66
C GLN A 192 30.76 -26.27 -7.92
N ALA A 193 31.79 -27.10 -7.86
CA ALA A 193 32.06 -28.06 -8.94
C ALA A 193 30.85 -28.98 -9.14
N PRO A 194 30.56 -29.42 -10.39
CA PRO A 194 29.52 -30.39 -10.63
C PRO A 194 29.74 -31.62 -9.78
N GLY A 195 28.70 -32.07 -9.05
CA GLY A 195 28.77 -33.28 -8.27
C GLY A 195 29.17 -34.46 -9.15
N ARG A 196 30.12 -35.27 -8.70
CA ARG A 196 30.44 -36.51 -9.39
C ARG A 196 29.18 -37.40 -9.32
N PRO A 197 28.66 -37.91 -10.43
CA PRO A 197 27.58 -38.88 -10.37
C PRO A 197 28.09 -40.06 -9.52
N ASP A 198 27.39 -40.41 -8.46
CA ASP A 198 27.65 -41.63 -7.70
C ASP A 198 27.36 -42.80 -8.60
N ILE A 199 28.42 -43.45 -9.05
CA ILE A 199 28.31 -44.72 -9.73
C ILE A 199 28.10 -45.77 -8.68
N ASN A 200 26.84 -46.08 -8.35
CA ASN A 200 26.50 -47.26 -7.58
C ASN A 200 26.75 -48.50 -8.47
N CYS A 201 27.94 -49.05 -8.40
CA CYS A 201 28.20 -50.40 -8.89
C CYS A 201 27.54 -51.35 -7.89
N PHE A 202 26.47 -52.03 -8.34
CA PHE A 202 25.92 -53.22 -7.70
C PHE A 202 26.74 -54.46 -8.11
#